data_0e0754301f374ac5fbd054778b39d5ae
#
_entry.id   0e0754301f374ac5fbd054778b39d5ae
#
_cell.length_a   1.000
_cell.length_b   1.000
_cell.length_c   1.000
_cell.angle_alpha   90.00
_cell.angle_beta   90.00
_cell.angle_gamma   90.00
#
_symmetry.space_group_name_H-M   'P 1'
#
loop_
_entity.id
_entity.type
_entity.pdbx_description
1 polymer ?
#
loop_
_entity_poly.entity_id
_entity_poly.type
_entity_poly.pdbx_seq_one_letter_code
_entity_poly.pdbx_strand_id
1 'polypeptide(L)'
;MPIPHTYRVIGKIGAGNSGEIYKAYQINLGKYVVLKKIKTEIKDFLNNRAEVDVLKNLRHSCLPQVLDFFEADGDVYTVMDFIPGNSFKDYLDSGTVFEEKSVIIWAKQIAATLGYLHSQKPPIIHSDLKPGNIMLTPEGNICLIDFNISATLDGDTAWVTGYTNG
;
A
#
# COMPACT_ATOMS: atom_id res chain seq x y z
N MET A 1 -8.71 -15.09 -16.90
CA MET A 1 -7.54 -14.68 -17.72
C MET A 1 -6.34 -14.69 -16.79
N PRO A 2 -5.26 -15.41 -17.08
CA PRO A 2 -4.11 -15.49 -16.16
C PRO A 2 -3.43 -14.13 -15.99
N ILE A 3 -2.57 -14.01 -14.95
CA ILE A 3 -1.74 -12.82 -14.74
C ILE A 3 -1.00 -12.49 -16.05
N PRO A 4 -1.00 -11.22 -16.50
CA PRO A 4 -0.36 -10.82 -17.75
C PRO A 4 1.10 -11.27 -17.83
N HIS A 5 1.54 -11.77 -18.97
CA HIS A 5 2.92 -12.25 -19.20
C HIS A 5 4.00 -11.18 -18.96
N THR A 6 3.61 -9.92 -18.88
CA THR A 6 4.50 -8.81 -18.50
C THR A 6 4.93 -8.83 -17.02
N TYR A 7 4.27 -9.63 -16.19
CA TYR A 7 4.62 -9.84 -14.78
C TYR A 7 5.08 -11.27 -14.54
N ARG A 8 6.31 -11.43 -14.11
CA ARG A 8 6.85 -12.71 -13.65
C ARG A 8 6.73 -12.76 -12.11
N VAL A 9 5.77 -13.53 -11.60
CA VAL A 9 5.59 -13.72 -10.16
C VAL A 9 6.79 -14.46 -9.59
N ILE A 10 7.41 -13.89 -8.56
CA ILE A 10 8.55 -14.46 -7.84
C ILE A 10 8.07 -15.30 -6.67
N GLY A 11 7.08 -14.81 -5.93
CA GLY A 11 6.50 -15.52 -4.78
C GLY A 11 5.54 -14.66 -3.98
N LYS A 12 4.80 -15.33 -3.11
CA LYS A 12 3.90 -14.69 -2.14
C LYS A 12 4.75 -14.14 -0.98
N ILE A 13 4.57 -12.85 -0.67
CA ILE A 13 5.32 -12.16 0.40
C ILE A 13 4.42 -11.74 1.56
N GLY A 14 3.11 -11.88 1.44
CA GLY A 14 2.18 -11.56 2.51
C GLY A 14 0.79 -12.08 2.25
N ALA A 15 0.04 -12.24 3.33
CA ALA A 15 -1.40 -12.49 3.32
C ALA A 15 -2.00 -11.90 4.60
N GLY A 16 -3.17 -11.30 4.48
CA GLY A 16 -3.85 -10.70 5.64
C GLY A 16 -5.25 -10.22 5.29
N ASN A 17 -5.80 -9.37 6.14
CA ASN A 17 -7.13 -8.80 5.94
C ASN A 17 -7.26 -8.01 4.64
N SER A 18 -6.16 -7.46 4.15
CA SER A 18 -6.09 -6.68 2.90
C SER A 18 -5.92 -7.53 1.63
N GLY A 19 -5.79 -8.86 1.75
CA GLY A 19 -5.65 -9.78 0.62
C GLY A 19 -4.29 -10.46 0.53
N GLU A 20 -4.02 -11.08 -0.61
CA GLU A 20 -2.75 -11.73 -0.90
C GLU A 20 -1.79 -10.76 -1.60
N ILE A 21 -0.52 -10.81 -1.21
CA ILE A 21 0.52 -9.92 -1.70
C ILE A 21 1.64 -10.75 -2.31
N TYR A 22 1.99 -10.44 -3.55
CA TYR A 22 3.02 -11.13 -4.30
C TYR A 22 4.13 -10.18 -4.72
N LYS A 23 5.38 -10.62 -4.63
CA LYS A 23 6.50 -9.99 -5.31
C LYS A 23 6.55 -10.49 -6.74
N ALA A 24 6.68 -9.58 -7.69
CA ALA A 24 6.83 -9.91 -9.11
C ALA A 24 7.91 -9.04 -9.75
N TYR A 25 8.37 -9.46 -10.92
CA TYR A 25 9.26 -8.68 -11.78
C TYR A 25 8.45 -8.20 -12.99
N GLN A 26 8.37 -6.90 -13.15
CA GLN A 26 7.71 -6.27 -14.30
C GLN A 26 8.72 -6.16 -15.44
N ILE A 27 8.52 -6.95 -16.50
CA ILE A 27 9.51 -7.18 -17.57
C ILE A 27 9.76 -5.89 -18.36
N ASN A 28 8.70 -5.17 -18.72
CA ASN A 28 8.81 -3.97 -19.56
C ASN A 28 9.47 -2.79 -18.82
N LEU A 29 9.27 -2.69 -17.50
CA LEU A 29 9.88 -1.65 -16.68
C LEU A 29 11.26 -2.06 -16.11
N GLY A 30 11.62 -3.35 -16.20
CA GLY A 30 12.88 -3.85 -15.68
C GLY A 30 13.03 -3.73 -14.17
N LYS A 31 11.92 -3.79 -13.41
CA LYS A 31 11.95 -3.60 -11.94
C LYS A 31 11.04 -4.56 -11.18
N TYR A 32 11.34 -4.72 -9.89
CA TYR A 32 10.45 -5.43 -8.98
C TYR A 32 9.23 -4.59 -8.63
N VAL A 33 8.09 -5.26 -8.53
CA VAL A 33 6.79 -4.68 -8.17
C VAL A 33 6.10 -5.58 -7.15
N VAL A 34 5.09 -5.01 -6.50
CA VAL A 34 4.14 -5.73 -5.66
C VAL A 34 2.83 -5.87 -6.43
N LEU A 35 2.30 -7.09 -6.49
CA LEU A 35 0.94 -7.37 -6.94
C LEU A 35 0.10 -7.64 -5.70
N LYS A 36 -0.84 -6.76 -5.40
CA LYS A 36 -1.77 -6.93 -4.29
C LYS A 36 -3.13 -7.34 -4.84
N LYS A 37 -3.57 -8.56 -4.49
CA LYS A 37 -4.92 -9.04 -4.81
C LYS A 37 -5.94 -8.26 -3.99
N ILE A 38 -6.90 -7.64 -4.66
CA ILE A 38 -7.96 -6.87 -4.03
C ILE A 38 -9.14 -7.80 -3.74
N LYS A 39 -9.72 -7.72 -2.55
CA LYS A 39 -10.95 -8.46 -2.22
C LYS A 39 -12.10 -8.08 -3.15
N THR A 40 -12.95 -9.06 -3.46
CA THR A 40 -14.05 -8.97 -4.44
C THR A 40 -15.02 -7.81 -4.18
N GLU A 41 -15.19 -7.42 -2.92
CA GLU A 41 -16.06 -6.31 -2.50
C GLU A 41 -15.59 -4.94 -3.01
N ILE A 42 -14.34 -4.86 -3.48
CA ILE A 42 -13.72 -3.64 -4.03
C ILE A 42 -13.79 -3.60 -5.56
N LYS A 43 -14.40 -4.59 -6.22
CA LYS A 43 -14.58 -4.56 -7.69
C LYS A 43 -15.36 -3.33 -8.15
N ASP A 44 -16.32 -2.87 -7.36
CA ASP A 44 -17.08 -1.65 -7.67
C ASP A 44 -16.22 -0.38 -7.63
N PHE A 45 -15.13 -0.39 -6.87
CA PHE A 45 -14.16 0.70 -6.82
C PHE A 45 -13.47 0.91 -8.17
N LEU A 46 -13.14 -0.15 -8.88
CA LEU A 46 -12.46 -0.04 -10.19
C LEU A 46 -13.40 0.43 -11.31
N ASN A 47 -14.71 0.37 -11.08
CA ASN A 47 -15.69 0.97 -11.98
C ASN A 47 -15.71 2.50 -11.84
N ASN A 48 -15.17 3.05 -10.75
CA ASN A 48 -15.01 4.48 -10.55
C ASN A 48 -13.62 4.94 -11.03
N ARG A 49 -13.53 5.33 -12.30
CA ARG A 49 -12.29 5.81 -12.93
C ARG A 49 -11.64 6.95 -12.14
N ALA A 50 -12.44 7.84 -11.53
CA ALA A 50 -11.89 8.99 -10.79
C ALA A 50 -11.07 8.55 -9.59
N GLU A 51 -11.49 7.52 -8.85
CA GLU A 51 -10.76 7.00 -7.69
C GLU A 51 -9.47 6.29 -8.10
N VAL A 52 -9.53 5.48 -9.16
CA VAL A 52 -8.35 4.82 -9.75
C VAL A 52 -7.32 5.86 -10.21
N ASP A 53 -7.77 6.94 -10.85
CA ASP A 53 -6.90 8.01 -11.33
C ASP A 53 -6.24 8.77 -10.17
N VAL A 54 -6.95 9.00 -9.07
CA VAL A 54 -6.35 9.61 -7.86
C VAL A 54 -5.21 8.75 -7.35
N LEU A 55 -5.39 7.44 -7.24
CA LEU A 55 -4.34 6.53 -6.75
C LEU A 55 -3.15 6.46 -7.69
N LYS A 56 -3.38 6.37 -9.00
CA LYS A 56 -2.31 6.38 -10.00
C LYS A 56 -1.53 7.69 -10.01
N ASN A 57 -2.14 8.78 -9.59
CA ASN A 57 -1.53 10.12 -9.54
C ASN A 57 -0.87 10.45 -8.21
N LEU A 58 -1.00 9.60 -7.18
CA LEU A 58 -0.28 9.82 -5.91
C LEU A 58 1.23 9.86 -6.15
N ARG A 59 1.87 10.92 -5.66
CA ARG A 59 3.32 11.11 -5.74
C ARG A 59 3.81 11.66 -4.41
N HIS A 60 4.44 10.81 -3.62
CA HIS A 60 5.04 11.18 -2.35
C HIS A 60 6.22 10.24 -2.06
N SER A 61 7.34 10.78 -1.57
CA SER A 61 8.57 10.00 -1.31
C SER A 61 8.41 8.88 -0.29
N CYS A 62 7.43 8.99 0.59
CA CYS A 62 7.12 8.01 1.63
C CYS A 62 5.91 7.12 1.28
N LEU A 63 5.53 7.03 0.01
CA LEU A 63 4.47 6.14 -0.49
C LEU A 63 4.97 5.34 -1.70
N PRO A 64 4.62 4.05 -1.80
CA PRO A 64 4.82 3.31 -3.04
C PRO A 64 3.93 3.92 -4.13
N GLN A 65 4.46 4.06 -5.33
CA GLN A 65 3.65 4.49 -6.45
C GLN A 65 2.73 3.36 -6.91
N VAL A 66 1.46 3.65 -7.12
CA VAL A 66 0.55 2.76 -7.84
C VAL A 66 0.83 2.89 -9.33
N LEU A 67 1.18 1.79 -9.97
CA LEU A 67 1.62 1.74 -11.36
C LEU A 67 0.48 1.34 -12.28
N ASP A 68 -0.32 0.35 -11.88
CA ASP A 68 -1.38 -0.22 -12.70
C ASP A 68 -2.41 -1.00 -11.88
N PHE A 69 -3.50 -1.34 -12.56
CA PHE A 69 -4.53 -2.26 -12.09
C PHE A 69 -4.86 -3.22 -13.24
N PHE A 70 -5.04 -4.50 -12.94
CA PHE A 70 -5.52 -5.47 -13.92
C PHE A 70 -6.40 -6.53 -13.28
N GLU A 71 -7.21 -7.18 -14.10
CA GLU A 71 -8.03 -8.33 -13.71
C GLU A 71 -7.38 -9.62 -14.22
N ALA A 72 -7.30 -10.63 -13.35
CA ALA A 72 -6.82 -11.97 -13.70
C ALA A 72 -7.59 -13.02 -12.91
N ASP A 73 -8.09 -14.05 -13.60
CA ASP A 73 -8.85 -15.17 -13.03
C ASP A 73 -10.03 -14.77 -12.13
N GLY A 74 -10.68 -13.66 -12.48
CA GLY A 74 -11.81 -13.10 -11.73
C GLY A 74 -11.44 -12.28 -10.50
N ASP A 75 -10.15 -12.11 -10.22
CA ASP A 75 -9.61 -11.27 -9.18
C ASP A 75 -9.00 -10.00 -9.75
N VAL A 76 -9.02 -8.94 -8.95
CA VAL A 76 -8.40 -7.66 -9.30
C VAL A 76 -7.09 -7.51 -8.55
N TYR A 77 -6.08 -7.01 -9.26
CA TYR A 77 -4.76 -6.78 -8.72
C TYR A 77 -4.37 -5.31 -8.86
N THR A 78 -3.85 -4.74 -7.79
CA THR A 78 -3.12 -3.47 -7.82
C THR A 78 -1.64 -3.77 -8.02
N VAL A 79 -1.00 -3.05 -8.93
CA VAL A 79 0.44 -3.08 -9.16
C VAL A 79 1.07 -1.84 -8.54
N MET A 80 2.06 -2.01 -7.68
CA MET A 80 2.74 -0.89 -7.03
C MET A 80 4.24 -1.15 -6.89
N ASP A 81 5.00 -0.11 -6.55
CA ASP A 81 6.43 -0.24 -6.31
C ASP A 81 6.73 -1.25 -5.21
N PHE A 82 7.75 -2.07 -5.42
CA PHE A 82 8.34 -2.88 -4.38
C PHE A 82 9.29 -2.01 -3.54
N ILE A 83 9.00 -1.87 -2.25
CA ILE A 83 9.83 -1.12 -1.31
C ILE A 83 10.84 -2.07 -0.66
N PRO A 84 12.14 -1.91 -0.90
CA PRO A 84 13.16 -2.70 -0.23
C PRO A 84 13.31 -2.29 1.23
N GLY A 85 13.84 -3.18 2.07
CA GLY A 85 14.04 -2.96 3.50
C GLY A 85 13.16 -3.86 4.35
N ASN A 86 13.11 -3.58 5.65
CA ASN A 86 12.31 -4.29 6.63
C ASN A 86 11.23 -3.38 7.20
N SER A 87 10.13 -3.97 7.66
CA SER A 87 9.12 -3.21 8.38
C SER A 87 9.59 -2.87 9.80
N PHE A 88 8.97 -1.87 10.42
CA PHE A 88 9.23 -1.60 11.83
C PHE A 88 8.88 -2.78 12.71
N LYS A 89 7.86 -3.58 12.31
CA LYS A 89 7.54 -4.82 13.02
C LYS A 89 8.73 -5.78 13.03
N ASP A 90 9.42 -5.99 11.90
CA ASP A 90 10.57 -6.89 11.81
C ASP A 90 11.70 -6.44 12.74
N TYR A 91 11.96 -5.13 12.83
CA TYR A 91 12.94 -4.57 13.75
C TYR A 91 12.53 -4.75 15.21
N LEU A 92 11.28 -4.50 15.57
CA LEU A 92 10.78 -4.68 16.93
C LEU A 92 10.82 -6.15 17.35
N ASP A 93 10.43 -7.06 16.47
CA ASP A 93 10.48 -8.50 16.71
C ASP A 93 11.91 -9.00 16.90
N SER A 94 12.90 -8.35 16.26
CA SER A 94 14.33 -8.65 16.44
C SER A 94 14.93 -8.00 17.71
N GLY A 95 14.15 -7.26 18.47
CA GLY A 95 14.61 -6.54 19.67
C GLY A 95 15.41 -5.27 19.39
N THR A 96 15.31 -4.73 18.16
CA THR A 96 16.01 -3.50 17.79
C THR A 96 15.45 -2.31 18.58
N VAL A 97 16.35 -1.53 19.18
CA VAL A 97 16.05 -0.26 19.83
C VAL A 97 16.51 0.87 18.93
N PHE A 98 15.62 1.79 18.59
CA PHE A 98 15.93 2.94 17.76
C PHE A 98 16.34 4.15 18.60
N GLU A 99 17.22 4.98 18.04
CA GLU A 99 17.55 6.27 18.64
C GLU A 99 16.35 7.22 18.57
N GLU A 100 16.10 7.96 19.64
CA GLU A 100 15.01 8.94 19.74
C GLU A 100 15.01 9.94 18.56
N LYS A 101 16.18 10.43 18.16
CA LYS A 101 16.31 11.36 17.03
C LYS A 101 15.74 10.77 15.73
N SER A 102 16.05 9.51 15.44
CA SER A 102 15.56 8.81 14.27
C SER A 102 14.04 8.65 14.32
N VAL A 103 13.50 8.26 15.48
CA VAL A 103 12.06 8.09 15.68
C VAL A 103 11.31 9.41 15.45
N ILE A 104 11.85 10.54 15.93
CA ILE A 104 11.27 11.87 15.72
C ILE A 104 11.23 12.23 14.22
N ILE A 105 12.31 11.93 13.47
CA ILE A 105 12.38 12.18 12.03
C ILE A 105 11.30 11.34 11.30
N TRP A 106 11.21 10.06 11.60
CA TRP A 106 10.21 9.16 11.00
C TRP A 106 8.78 9.55 11.37
N ALA A 107 8.52 9.95 12.61
CA ALA A 107 7.22 10.46 13.02
C ALA A 107 6.78 11.69 12.21
N LYS A 108 7.70 12.62 11.94
CA LYS A 108 7.44 13.77 11.06
C LYS A 108 7.15 13.33 9.62
N GLN A 109 7.91 12.37 9.08
CA GLN A 109 7.66 11.82 7.75
C GLN A 109 6.26 11.16 7.67
N ILE A 110 5.88 10.37 8.68
CA ILE A 110 4.54 9.76 8.77
C ILE A 110 3.46 10.84 8.77
N ALA A 111 3.58 11.84 9.65
CA ALA A 111 2.59 12.92 9.75
C ALA A 111 2.45 13.70 8.44
N ALA A 112 3.56 14.01 7.77
CA ALA A 112 3.54 14.68 6.47
C ALA A 112 2.87 13.83 5.38
N THR A 113 3.15 12.51 5.37
CA THR A 113 2.55 11.57 4.42
C THR A 113 1.05 11.42 4.62
N LEU A 114 0.59 11.32 5.88
CA LEU A 114 -0.84 11.28 6.20
C LEU A 114 -1.53 12.60 5.81
N GLY A 115 -0.90 13.74 6.09
CA GLY A 115 -1.40 15.05 5.65
C GLY A 115 -1.55 15.15 4.13
N TYR A 116 -0.57 14.61 3.38
CA TYR A 116 -0.65 14.53 1.92
C TYR A 116 -1.83 13.65 1.46
N LEU A 117 -2.02 12.46 2.04
CA LEU A 117 -3.14 11.58 1.72
C LEU A 117 -4.50 12.25 2.01
N HIS A 118 -4.63 12.90 3.17
CA HIS A 118 -5.85 13.59 3.57
C HIS A 118 -6.16 14.83 2.72
N SER A 119 -5.17 15.44 2.08
CA SER A 119 -5.34 16.58 1.18
C SER A 119 -5.82 16.21 -0.21
N GLN A 120 -5.85 14.93 -0.56
CA GLN A 120 -6.35 14.48 -1.86
C GLN A 120 -7.85 14.75 -2.01
N LYS A 121 -8.34 14.74 -3.24
CA LYS A 121 -9.76 14.90 -3.55
C LYS A 121 -10.24 13.74 -4.42
N PRO A 122 -11.00 12.81 -3.86
CA PRO A 122 -11.42 12.72 -2.44
C PRO A 122 -10.24 12.40 -1.49
N PRO A 123 -10.36 12.72 -0.19
CA PRO A 123 -9.34 12.40 0.81
C PRO A 123 -9.11 10.89 0.92
N ILE A 124 -7.85 10.49 1.09
CA ILE A 124 -7.46 9.08 1.28
C ILE A 124 -7.08 8.87 2.74
N ILE A 125 -7.68 7.87 3.38
CA ILE A 125 -7.39 7.51 4.76
C ILE A 125 -6.59 6.21 4.78
N HIS A 126 -5.47 6.19 5.49
CA HIS A 126 -4.61 5.00 5.58
C HIS A 126 -5.25 3.85 6.35
N SER A 127 -6.14 4.09 7.25
CA SER A 127 -6.97 3.17 8.08
C SER A 127 -6.28 1.98 8.79
N ASP A 128 -5.07 1.56 8.42
CA ASP A 128 -4.34 0.43 9.01
C ASP A 128 -2.87 0.80 9.33
N LEU A 129 -2.67 1.94 9.99
CA LEU A 129 -1.33 2.38 10.39
C LEU A 129 -0.82 1.54 11.57
N LYS A 130 0.20 0.74 11.32
CA LYS A 130 0.84 -0.14 12.30
C LYS A 130 2.30 -0.41 11.92
N PRO A 131 3.16 -0.90 12.85
CA PRO A 131 4.57 -1.15 12.55
C PRO A 131 4.82 -2.06 11.34
N GLY A 132 3.93 -3.02 11.07
CA GLY A 132 4.04 -3.90 9.90
C GLY A 132 3.79 -3.21 8.56
N ASN A 133 3.14 -2.04 8.57
CA ASN A 133 2.83 -1.25 7.38
C ASN A 133 3.74 -0.02 7.22
N ILE A 134 4.81 0.07 7.99
CA ILE A 134 5.83 1.10 7.90
C ILE A 134 7.15 0.44 7.56
N MET A 135 7.62 0.61 6.33
CA MET A 135 8.92 0.11 5.87
C MET A 135 10.01 1.13 6.19
N LEU A 136 11.17 0.66 6.63
CA LEU A 136 12.39 1.46 6.71
C LEU A 136 13.26 1.10 5.51
N THR A 137 13.46 2.08 4.62
CA THR A 137 14.25 1.89 3.40
C THR A 137 15.75 1.88 3.70
N PRO A 138 16.59 1.32 2.81
CA PRO A 138 18.05 1.35 2.97
C PRO A 138 18.63 2.76 3.12
N GLU A 139 17.93 3.78 2.60
CA GLU A 139 18.33 5.20 2.69
C GLU A 139 17.94 5.83 4.04
N GLY A 140 17.29 5.08 4.93
CA GLY A 140 16.91 5.53 6.27
C GLY A 140 15.60 6.33 6.32
N ASN A 141 14.79 6.31 5.26
CA ASN A 141 13.49 6.95 5.21
C ASN A 141 12.37 5.93 5.43
N ILE A 142 11.22 6.39 5.92
CA ILE A 142 10.04 5.53 6.00
C ILE A 142 9.29 5.49 4.68
N CYS A 143 8.58 4.39 4.45
CA CYS A 143 7.56 4.29 3.41
C CYS A 143 6.33 3.62 4.01
N LEU A 144 5.17 4.29 3.91
CA LEU A 144 3.89 3.73 4.34
C LEU A 144 3.37 2.82 3.24
N ILE A 145 3.26 1.53 3.55
CA ILE A 145 2.70 0.54 2.64
C ILE A 145 1.28 0.17 3.07
N ASP A 146 0.55 -0.50 2.19
CA ASP A 146 -0.76 -1.09 2.50
C ASP A 146 -1.82 -0.09 2.97
N PHE A 147 -1.84 1.13 2.39
CA PHE A 147 -2.99 2.01 2.56
C PHE A 147 -4.19 1.37 1.84
N ASN A 148 -5.26 1.14 2.62
CA ASN A 148 -6.50 0.58 2.08
C ASN A 148 -7.22 1.60 1.21
N ILE A 149 -7.45 1.22 -0.03
CA ILE A 149 -8.10 2.00 -1.07
C ILE A 149 -9.59 2.29 -0.76
N SER A 150 -10.12 1.75 0.32
CA SER A 150 -11.56 1.65 0.59
C SER A 150 -12.15 2.75 1.47
N ALA A 151 -11.50 3.87 1.65
CA ALA A 151 -12.06 4.96 2.43
C ALA A 151 -11.97 6.30 1.68
N THR A 152 -12.74 6.42 0.59
CA THR A 152 -13.19 7.73 0.15
C THR A 152 -14.35 8.14 1.05
N LEU A 153 -14.18 9.25 1.76
CA LEU A 153 -15.29 9.89 2.47
C LEU A 153 -16.19 10.55 1.44
N ASP A 154 -17.18 9.84 0.93
CA ASP A 154 -18.38 10.48 0.42
C ASP A 154 -19.11 11.09 1.60
N GLY A 155 -19.51 12.34 1.48
CA GLY A 155 -19.91 13.25 2.57
C GLY A 155 -21.03 12.81 3.50
N ASP A 156 -21.56 11.58 3.44
CA ASP A 156 -22.64 11.09 4.29
C ASP A 156 -22.46 9.66 4.84
N THR A 157 -21.42 8.91 4.48
CA THR A 157 -21.21 7.57 5.03
C THR A 157 -19.72 7.27 5.20
N ALA A 158 -19.23 7.44 6.43
CA ALA A 158 -17.95 6.89 6.85
C ALA A 158 -18.08 5.35 6.95
N TRP A 159 -17.71 4.64 5.92
CA TRP A 159 -17.51 3.20 6.00
C TRP A 159 -16.17 2.93 6.68
N VAL A 160 -16.19 2.87 7.99
CA VAL A 160 -15.09 2.30 8.77
C VAL A 160 -15.16 0.79 8.59
N THR A 161 -14.44 0.24 7.62
CA THR A 161 -14.32 -1.20 7.49
C THR A 161 -13.36 -1.74 8.52
N GLY A 162 -13.92 -2.43 9.52
CA GLY A 162 -13.25 -3.51 10.21
C GLY A 162 -12.51 -3.20 11.49
N TYR A 163 -13.19 -2.68 12.49
CA TYR A 163 -12.96 -3.14 13.86
C TYR A 163 -13.94 -4.27 14.16
N THR A 164 -13.55 -5.50 13.91
CA THR A 164 -14.09 -6.64 14.64
C THR A 164 -13.07 -7.01 15.69
N ASN A 165 -13.44 -6.73 16.95
CA ASN A 165 -12.79 -7.26 18.13
C ASN A 165 -12.66 -8.78 18.02
N GLY A 166 -11.47 -9.30 18.23
CA GLY A 166 -11.13 -10.69 18.48
C GLY A 166 -9.85 -10.75 19.23
#